data_92afac995e48a2e9315f41207a744a86
#
_entry.id   92afac995e48a2e9315f41207a744a86
#
_cell.length_a   1.000
_cell.length_b   1.000
_cell.length_c   1.000
_cell.angle_alpha   90.00
_cell.angle_beta   90.00
_cell.angle_gamma   90.00
#
_symmetry.space_group_name_H-M   'P 1'
#
loop_
_entity.id
_entity.type
_entity.pdbx_description
1 polymer ?
#
loop_
_entity_poly.entity_id
_entity_poly.type
_entity_poly.pdbx_seq_one_letter_code
_entity_poly.pdbx_strand_id
1 'polypeptide(L)'
;MGKFRDGAGDAEILASLHPTNIYAVSRILPFLLLLVVSIALAHYFQPAFYGLAYLLAIWTWWRFLSVIFINYILTRELIIVRKGIIARSYNSLELFRVKDYNVEQSFFMRLFGIMSVRLYTTDLTTDTLDIKGVPLSNITAQIRDLVQEARIKNRIFEIN
;
A
#
# COMPACT_ATOMS: atom_id res chain seq x y z
N MET A 1 4.57 7.91 20.65
CA MET A 1 4.56 9.18 19.91
C MET A 1 5.96 9.36 19.30
N GLY A 2 6.17 8.89 18.07
CA GLY A 2 7.48 8.85 17.41
C GLY A 2 7.67 10.05 16.49
N LYS A 3 8.69 10.87 16.74
CA LYS A 3 9.11 11.94 15.83
C LYS A 3 9.81 11.33 14.61
N PHE A 4 9.32 11.64 13.44
CA PHE A 4 9.93 11.24 12.18
C PHE A 4 10.95 12.29 11.73
N ARG A 5 12.19 11.87 11.50
CA ARG A 5 13.34 12.76 11.30
C ARG A 5 13.89 12.81 9.87
N ASP A 6 13.30 12.12 8.91
CA ASP A 6 13.80 12.06 7.53
C ASP A 6 12.87 12.80 6.56
N GLY A 7 13.18 14.05 6.26
CA GLY A 7 12.65 14.80 5.12
C GLY A 7 11.32 15.55 5.31
N ALA A 8 10.50 15.20 6.28
CA ALA A 8 9.37 16.00 6.73
C ALA A 8 9.70 16.48 8.14
N GLY A 9 10.08 17.73 8.30
CA GLY A 9 10.37 18.31 9.61
C GLY A 9 9.24 18.00 10.61
N ASP A 10 9.50 18.04 11.88
CA ASP A 10 8.65 17.79 13.09
C ASP A 10 7.12 17.57 12.88
N ALA A 11 6.70 16.92 11.78
CA ALA A 11 5.30 16.67 11.46
C ALA A 11 4.72 15.61 12.40
N GLU A 12 3.63 15.96 13.07
CA GLU A 12 2.89 15.06 13.95
C GLU A 12 2.29 13.91 13.15
N ILE A 13 2.68 12.67 13.48
CA ILE A 13 2.12 11.47 12.85
C ILE A 13 0.76 11.21 13.46
N LEU A 14 -0.30 11.32 12.66
CA LEU A 14 -1.68 11.06 13.08
C LEU A 14 -2.04 9.57 12.99
N ALA A 15 -1.61 8.93 11.92
CA ALA A 15 -1.84 7.50 11.72
C ALA A 15 -0.68 6.85 10.95
N SER A 16 -0.40 5.60 11.30
CA SER A 16 0.52 4.73 10.57
C SER A 16 -0.22 3.45 10.19
N LEU A 17 -0.29 3.18 8.89
CA LEU A 17 -1.01 2.05 8.33
C LEU A 17 -0.05 1.12 7.62
N HIS A 18 -0.32 -0.17 7.77
CA HIS A 18 0.42 -1.23 7.09
C HIS A 18 -0.56 -2.11 6.30
N PRO A 19 -0.18 -2.62 5.13
CA PRO A 19 -0.93 -3.68 4.49
C PRO A 19 -1.09 -4.87 5.43
N THR A 20 -2.28 -5.46 5.45
CA THR A 20 -2.57 -6.66 6.24
C THR A 20 -1.83 -7.87 5.67
N ASN A 21 -1.40 -8.79 6.53
CA ASN A 21 -0.78 -10.05 6.10
C ASN A 21 -1.68 -10.84 5.14
N ILE A 22 -3.00 -10.77 5.36
CA ILE A 22 -4.00 -11.42 4.48
C ILE A 22 -3.95 -10.83 3.08
N TYR A 23 -3.79 -9.51 2.94
CA TYR A 23 -3.60 -8.87 1.65
C TYR A 23 -2.30 -9.32 0.98
N ALA A 24 -1.20 -9.41 1.75
CA ALA A 24 0.07 -9.92 1.24
C ALA A 24 -0.06 -11.36 0.72
N VAL A 25 -0.73 -12.24 1.48
CA VAL A 25 -1.01 -13.63 1.07
C VAL A 25 -1.86 -13.68 -0.21
N SER A 26 -2.94 -12.90 -0.30
CA SER A 26 -3.78 -12.86 -1.51
C SER A 26 -2.99 -12.47 -2.78
N ARG A 27 -1.98 -11.61 -2.62
CA ARG A 27 -1.12 -11.17 -3.74
C ARG A 27 -0.11 -12.22 -4.20
N ILE A 28 0.28 -13.12 -3.32
CA ILE A 28 1.22 -14.20 -3.65
C ILE A 28 0.51 -15.52 -3.98
N LEU A 29 -0.81 -15.62 -3.76
CA LEU A 29 -1.59 -16.84 -3.99
C LEU A 29 -1.36 -17.48 -5.37
N PRO A 30 -1.37 -16.75 -6.51
CA PRO A 30 -1.12 -17.35 -7.81
C PRO A 30 0.29 -17.96 -7.93
N PHE A 31 1.29 -17.34 -7.29
CA PHE A 31 2.66 -17.86 -7.27
C PHE A 31 2.80 -19.08 -6.36
N LEU A 32 2.05 -19.15 -5.27
CA LEU A 32 1.97 -20.35 -4.42
C LEU A 32 1.36 -21.52 -5.16
N LEU A 33 0.30 -21.30 -5.96
CA LEU A 33 -0.29 -22.34 -6.80
C LEU A 33 0.71 -22.84 -7.84
N LEU A 34 1.43 -21.95 -8.52
CA LEU A 34 2.48 -22.32 -9.47
C LEU A 34 3.61 -23.12 -8.81
N LEU A 35 3.99 -22.74 -7.58
CA LEU A 35 4.98 -23.46 -6.79
C LEU A 35 4.54 -24.89 -6.50
N VAL A 36 3.30 -25.09 -6.04
CA VAL A 36 2.74 -26.42 -5.78
C VAL A 36 2.70 -27.28 -7.05
N VAL A 37 2.25 -26.69 -8.16
CA VAL A 37 2.24 -27.39 -9.48
C VAL A 37 3.66 -27.78 -9.90
N SER A 38 4.64 -26.89 -9.74
CA SER A 38 6.03 -27.18 -10.08
C SER A 38 6.63 -28.33 -9.26
N ILE A 39 6.30 -28.39 -7.95
CA ILE A 39 6.71 -29.50 -7.07
C ILE A 39 6.05 -30.81 -7.52
N ALA A 40 4.76 -30.79 -7.85
CA ALA A 40 4.05 -31.97 -8.33
C ALA A 40 4.65 -32.49 -9.66
N LEU A 41 4.94 -31.59 -10.60
CA LEU A 41 5.60 -31.95 -11.87
C LEU A 41 7.00 -32.52 -11.64
N ALA A 42 7.76 -31.98 -10.68
CA ALA A 42 9.06 -32.51 -10.32
C ALA A 42 8.99 -33.94 -9.79
N HIS A 43 7.96 -34.21 -8.98
CA HIS A 43 7.79 -35.55 -8.37
C HIS A 43 7.33 -36.61 -9.37
N TYR A 44 6.40 -36.27 -10.29
CA TYR A 44 5.76 -37.25 -11.18
C TYR A 44 6.42 -37.38 -12.57
N PHE A 45 7.09 -36.30 -13.04
CA PHE A 45 7.61 -36.28 -14.41
C PHE A 45 9.15 -36.21 -14.46
N GLN A 46 9.73 -35.11 -14.01
CA GLN A 46 11.15 -34.87 -14.18
C GLN A 46 11.76 -34.02 -13.03
N PRO A 47 12.87 -34.50 -12.43
CA PRO A 47 13.52 -33.81 -11.29
C PRO A 47 13.98 -32.37 -11.59
N ALA A 48 14.19 -32.02 -12.87
CA ALA A 48 14.59 -30.66 -13.27
C ALA A 48 13.60 -29.58 -12.78
N PHE A 49 12.30 -29.92 -12.60
CA PHE A 49 11.29 -28.98 -12.07
C PHE A 49 11.52 -28.57 -10.61
N TYR A 50 12.35 -29.29 -9.82
CA TYR A 50 12.76 -28.83 -8.50
C TYR A 50 13.55 -27.52 -8.57
N GLY A 51 14.38 -27.33 -9.61
CA GLY A 51 15.07 -26.07 -9.84
C GLY A 51 14.11 -24.92 -10.08
N LEU A 52 13.05 -25.14 -10.88
CA LEU A 52 12.00 -24.16 -11.10
C LEU A 52 11.22 -23.85 -9.80
N ALA A 53 10.87 -24.88 -9.04
CA ALA A 53 10.19 -24.71 -7.73
C ALA A 53 11.03 -23.88 -6.77
N TYR A 54 12.33 -24.09 -6.71
CA TYR A 54 13.24 -23.32 -5.87
C TYR A 54 13.26 -21.83 -6.26
N LEU A 55 13.36 -21.53 -7.55
CA LEU A 55 13.31 -20.13 -8.04
C LEU A 55 11.96 -19.48 -7.74
N LEU A 56 10.85 -20.19 -7.93
CA LEU A 56 9.51 -19.71 -7.60
C LEU A 56 9.35 -19.47 -6.10
N ALA A 57 9.93 -20.31 -5.25
CA ALA A 57 9.91 -20.12 -3.79
C ALA A 57 10.62 -18.82 -3.38
N ILE A 58 11.83 -18.58 -3.89
CA ILE A 58 12.59 -17.35 -3.64
C ILE A 58 11.79 -16.12 -4.14
N TRP A 59 11.24 -16.19 -5.34
CA TRP A 59 10.45 -15.10 -5.94
C TRP A 59 9.20 -14.80 -5.12
N THR A 60 8.46 -15.82 -4.70
CA THR A 60 7.26 -15.70 -3.87
C THR A 60 7.59 -15.08 -2.52
N TRP A 61 8.68 -15.53 -1.89
CA TRP A 61 9.17 -14.96 -0.64
C TRP A 61 9.51 -13.48 -0.77
N TRP A 62 10.24 -13.11 -1.81
CA TRP A 62 10.58 -11.72 -2.11
C TRP A 62 9.34 -10.85 -2.32
N ARG A 63 8.37 -11.36 -3.06
CA ARG A 63 7.08 -10.66 -3.31
C ARG A 63 6.30 -10.46 -2.01
N PHE A 64 6.27 -11.46 -1.14
CA PHE A 64 5.61 -11.36 0.16
C PHE A 64 6.24 -10.25 1.02
N LEU A 65 7.56 -10.27 1.17
CA LEU A 65 8.29 -9.25 1.91
C LEU A 65 8.05 -7.85 1.31
N SER A 66 8.05 -7.72 -0.01
CA SER A 66 7.83 -6.43 -0.69
C SER A 66 6.48 -5.79 -0.36
N VAL A 67 5.46 -6.59 -0.05
CA VAL A 67 4.14 -6.07 0.36
C VAL A 67 4.13 -5.68 1.84
N ILE A 68 4.69 -6.51 2.71
CA ILE A 68 4.68 -6.26 4.16
C ILE A 68 5.50 -5.01 4.54
N PHE A 69 6.60 -4.75 3.82
CA PHE A 69 7.46 -3.60 4.07
C PHE A 69 6.94 -2.26 3.49
N ILE A 70 5.65 -2.19 3.12
CA ILE A 70 5.00 -0.94 2.76
C ILE A 70 4.43 -0.29 4.03
N ASN A 71 4.73 0.99 4.23
CA ASN A 71 4.19 1.79 5.31
C ASN A 71 3.53 3.04 4.76
N TYR A 72 2.32 3.32 5.21
CA TYR A 72 1.59 4.54 4.93
C TYR A 72 1.55 5.39 6.19
N ILE A 73 2.09 6.59 6.13
CA ILE A 73 2.14 7.53 7.25
C ILE A 73 1.27 8.72 6.89
N LEU A 74 0.27 8.96 7.71
CA LEU A 74 -0.64 10.10 7.59
C LEU A 74 -0.24 11.17 8.60
N THR A 75 0.05 12.35 8.10
CA THR A 75 0.27 13.57 8.92
C THR A 75 -0.85 14.58 8.63
N ARG A 76 -0.85 15.73 9.29
CA ARG A 76 -1.85 16.79 9.04
C ARG A 76 -1.77 17.40 7.64
N GLU A 77 -0.61 17.39 7.01
CA GLU A 77 -0.37 18.08 5.74
C GLU A 77 0.02 17.12 4.61
N LEU A 78 0.58 15.95 4.95
CA LEU A 78 1.19 15.02 4.00
C LEU A 78 0.71 13.59 4.22
N ILE A 79 0.60 12.85 3.13
CA ILE A 79 0.59 11.38 3.13
C ILE A 79 1.93 10.90 2.60
N ILE A 80 2.64 10.13 3.41
CA ILE A 80 3.95 9.60 3.05
C ILE A 80 3.81 8.10 2.84
N VAL A 81 4.17 7.63 1.65
CA VAL A 81 4.22 6.20 1.31
C VAL A 81 5.67 5.77 1.29
N ARG A 82 6.01 4.91 2.22
CA ARG A 82 7.33 4.31 2.35
C ARG A 82 7.28 2.89 1.79
N LYS A 83 8.11 2.60 0.79
CA LYS A 83 8.20 1.28 0.15
C LYS A 83 9.67 0.85 0.09
N GLY A 84 9.88 -0.46 0.12
CA GLY A 84 11.17 -1.10 -0.16
C GLY A 84 11.80 -1.82 1.02
N ILE A 85 12.48 -2.92 0.70
CA ILE A 85 13.19 -3.79 1.65
C ILE A 85 14.64 -3.33 1.76
N ILE A 86 15.35 -3.27 0.65
CA ILE A 86 16.78 -2.91 0.56
C ILE A 86 16.92 -1.42 0.22
N ALA A 87 16.36 -1.00 -0.91
CA ALA A 87 16.27 0.39 -1.29
C ALA A 87 14.94 0.97 -0.82
N ARG A 88 14.97 2.05 -0.04
CA ARG A 88 13.78 2.74 0.46
C ARG A 88 13.37 3.84 -0.49
N SER A 89 12.12 3.80 -0.94
CA SER A 89 11.48 4.86 -1.71
C SER A 89 10.48 5.58 -0.84
N TYR A 90 10.49 6.89 -0.86
CA TYR A 90 9.60 7.78 -0.14
C TYR A 90 8.80 8.59 -1.16
N ASN A 91 7.51 8.38 -1.21
CA ASN A 91 6.59 9.22 -1.98
C ASN A 91 5.75 10.02 -0.99
N SER A 92 5.87 11.33 -1.02
CA SER A 92 5.05 12.23 -0.22
C SER A 92 4.04 12.95 -1.10
N LEU A 93 2.80 13.02 -0.64
CA LEU A 93 1.71 13.72 -1.29
C LEU A 93 1.12 14.74 -0.32
N GLU A 94 1.03 15.99 -0.75
CA GLU A 94 0.38 17.06 0.00
C GLU A 94 -1.13 16.88 -0.05
N LEU A 95 -1.79 16.87 1.13
CA LEU A 95 -3.23 16.62 1.26
C LEU A 95 -4.09 17.61 0.50
N PHE A 96 -3.69 18.88 0.41
CA PHE A 96 -4.45 19.89 -0.34
C PHE A 96 -4.48 19.62 -1.86
N ARG A 97 -3.56 18.81 -2.38
CA ARG A 97 -3.53 18.40 -3.80
C ARG A 97 -4.46 17.21 -4.11
N VAL A 98 -5.01 16.57 -3.09
CA VAL A 98 -5.97 15.48 -3.29
C VAL A 98 -7.27 16.05 -3.83
N LYS A 99 -7.65 15.61 -5.04
CA LYS A 99 -8.86 16.05 -5.73
C LYS A 99 -10.06 15.19 -5.36
N ASP A 100 -9.88 13.88 -5.37
CA ASP A 100 -10.92 12.89 -5.12
C ASP A 100 -10.33 11.60 -4.55
N TYR A 101 -11.16 10.74 -3.99
CA TYR A 101 -10.74 9.42 -3.51
C TYR A 101 -11.76 8.36 -3.87
N ASN A 102 -11.28 7.17 -4.18
CA ASN A 102 -12.09 5.98 -4.43
C ASN A 102 -11.71 4.87 -3.44
N VAL A 103 -12.71 4.23 -2.85
CA VAL A 103 -12.52 3.08 -1.95
C VAL A 103 -12.89 1.81 -2.70
N GLU A 104 -11.94 0.91 -2.84
CA GLU A 104 -12.12 -0.36 -3.53
C GLU A 104 -12.05 -1.51 -2.53
N GLN A 105 -13.06 -2.40 -2.59
CA GLN A 105 -13.10 -3.62 -1.83
C GLN A 105 -13.49 -4.78 -2.75
N SER A 106 -12.57 -5.70 -3.03
CA SER A 106 -12.92 -6.97 -3.68
C SER A 106 -13.72 -7.86 -2.71
N PHE A 107 -14.34 -8.91 -3.23
CA PHE A 107 -15.09 -9.87 -2.41
C PHE A 107 -14.26 -10.41 -1.23
N PHE A 108 -13.03 -10.85 -1.50
CA PHE A 108 -12.13 -11.33 -0.44
C PHE A 108 -11.74 -10.22 0.55
N MET A 109 -11.52 -8.99 0.09
CA MET A 109 -11.23 -7.87 0.98
C MET A 109 -12.39 -7.58 1.93
N ARG A 110 -13.63 -7.68 1.46
CA ARG A 110 -14.82 -7.51 2.30
C ARG A 110 -14.92 -8.59 3.37
N LEU A 111 -14.66 -9.85 3.01
CA LEU A 111 -14.69 -10.98 3.94
C LEU A 111 -13.70 -10.83 5.10
N PHE A 112 -12.54 -10.23 4.83
CA PHE A 112 -11.47 -10.05 5.82
C PHE A 112 -11.40 -8.65 6.41
N GLY A 113 -12.38 -7.78 6.15
CA GLY A 113 -12.38 -6.41 6.67
C GLY A 113 -11.20 -5.57 6.20
N ILE A 114 -10.83 -5.69 4.93
CA ILE A 114 -9.71 -4.99 4.30
C ILE A 114 -10.25 -4.04 3.23
N MET A 115 -9.57 -2.93 3.02
CA MET A 115 -9.90 -1.98 1.96
C MET A 115 -8.63 -1.48 1.25
N SER A 116 -8.82 -0.92 0.06
CA SER A 116 -7.82 -0.12 -0.64
C SER A 116 -8.41 1.24 -0.97
N VAL A 117 -7.63 2.28 -0.78
CA VAL A 117 -8.03 3.66 -1.07
C VAL A 117 -7.13 4.19 -2.17
N ARG A 118 -7.73 4.67 -3.26
CA ARG A 118 -7.03 5.37 -4.33
C ARG A 118 -7.33 6.86 -4.23
N LEU A 119 -6.30 7.65 -4.08
CA LEU A 119 -6.37 9.12 -4.04
C LEU A 119 -6.00 9.65 -5.43
N TYR A 120 -6.86 10.50 -5.99
CA TYR A 120 -6.59 11.24 -7.23
C TYR A 120 -6.04 12.61 -6.85
N THR A 121 -4.98 13.03 -7.55
CA THR A 121 -4.28 14.26 -7.21
C THR A 121 -4.17 15.21 -8.39
N THR A 122 -3.89 16.47 -8.11
CA THR A 122 -3.53 17.47 -9.11
C THR A 122 -2.01 17.62 -9.29
N ASP A 123 -1.24 16.71 -8.68
CA ASP A 123 0.21 16.72 -8.79
C ASP A 123 0.65 16.24 -10.18
N LEU A 124 1.57 16.96 -10.82
CA LEU A 124 2.09 16.65 -12.16
C LEU A 124 2.95 15.37 -12.19
N THR A 125 3.52 14.98 -11.05
CA THR A 125 4.40 13.81 -10.95
C THR A 125 3.69 12.55 -10.45
N THR A 126 2.58 12.70 -9.75
CA THR A 126 1.85 11.58 -9.13
C THR A 126 0.35 11.79 -9.27
N ASP A 127 -0.22 11.40 -10.40
CA ASP A 127 -1.66 11.53 -10.67
C ASP A 127 -2.53 10.75 -9.68
N THR A 128 -2.01 9.63 -9.16
CA THR A 128 -2.74 8.76 -8.23
C THR A 128 -1.83 8.21 -7.15
N LEU A 129 -2.32 8.17 -5.92
CA LEU A 129 -1.66 7.50 -4.79
C LEU A 129 -2.54 6.35 -4.29
N ASP A 130 -2.03 5.13 -4.35
CA ASP A 130 -2.74 3.94 -3.90
C ASP A 130 -2.29 3.53 -2.48
N ILE A 131 -3.25 3.47 -1.56
CA ILE A 131 -3.14 2.88 -0.22
C ILE A 131 -3.82 1.52 -0.28
N LYS A 132 -3.06 0.42 -0.28
CA LYS A 132 -3.59 -0.92 -0.57
C LYS A 132 -3.56 -1.84 0.63
N GLY A 133 -4.65 -2.60 0.79
CA GLY A 133 -4.69 -3.71 1.73
C GLY A 133 -4.68 -3.31 3.20
N VAL A 134 -5.17 -2.13 3.54
CA VAL A 134 -5.27 -1.65 4.92
C VAL A 134 -6.52 -2.17 5.60
N PRO A 135 -6.53 -2.33 6.94
CA PRO A 135 -7.72 -2.70 7.67
C PRO A 135 -8.86 -1.72 7.43
N LEU A 136 -10.09 -2.24 7.39
CA LEU A 136 -11.28 -1.39 7.34
C LEU A 136 -11.34 -0.53 8.61
N SER A 137 -11.20 0.77 8.44
CA SER A 137 -11.17 1.74 9.53
C SER A 137 -11.75 3.07 9.05
N ASN A 138 -11.99 4.00 9.97
CA ASN A 138 -12.48 5.35 9.64
C ASN A 138 -11.40 6.22 8.97
N ILE A 139 -10.34 5.61 8.43
CA ILE A 139 -9.24 6.34 7.82
C ILE A 139 -9.69 7.20 6.62
N THR A 140 -10.70 6.74 5.88
CA THR A 140 -11.25 7.52 4.75
C THR A 140 -11.95 8.80 5.23
N ALA A 141 -12.67 8.74 6.34
CA ALA A 141 -13.27 9.92 6.97
C ALA A 141 -12.17 10.86 7.47
N GLN A 142 -11.15 10.34 8.14
CA GLN A 142 -10.01 11.13 8.61
C GLN A 142 -9.26 11.79 7.45
N ILE A 143 -9.00 11.07 6.36
CA ILE A 143 -8.36 11.64 5.15
C ILE A 143 -9.22 12.77 4.59
N ARG A 144 -10.54 12.58 4.49
CA ARG A 144 -11.47 13.60 4.00
C ARG A 144 -11.41 14.86 4.83
N ASP A 145 -11.49 14.73 6.16
CA ASP A 145 -11.49 15.87 7.07
C ASP A 145 -10.16 16.63 7.00
N LEU A 146 -9.03 15.90 6.96
CA LEU A 146 -7.70 16.48 6.81
C LEU A 146 -7.49 17.17 5.46
N VAL A 147 -8.02 16.59 4.38
CA VAL A 147 -7.97 17.22 3.04
C VAL A 147 -8.75 18.54 3.06
N GLN A 148 -9.92 18.57 3.69
CA GLN A 148 -10.73 19.77 3.80
C GLN A 148 -10.03 20.85 4.64
N GLU A 149 -9.45 20.45 5.78
CA GLU A 149 -8.67 21.35 6.64
C GLU A 149 -7.44 21.91 5.89
N ALA A 150 -6.69 21.05 5.16
CA ALA A 150 -5.54 21.46 4.38
C ALA A 150 -5.91 22.43 3.24
N ARG A 151 -7.05 22.24 2.57
CA ARG A 151 -7.55 23.14 1.53
C ARG A 151 -7.92 24.51 2.10
N ILE A 152 -8.64 24.56 3.22
CA ILE A 152 -8.99 25.82 3.89
C ILE A 152 -7.72 26.56 4.31
N LYS A 153 -6.75 25.88 4.91
CA LYS A 153 -5.48 26.46 5.35
C LYS A 153 -4.69 27.05 4.18
N ASN A 154 -4.70 26.39 3.01
CA ASN A 154 -4.01 26.86 1.81
C ASN A 154 -4.86 27.78 0.94
N ARG A 155 -6.06 28.21 1.40
CA ARG A 155 -7.00 29.08 0.67
C ARG A 155 -7.37 28.57 -0.73
N ILE A 156 -7.40 27.27 -0.91
CA ILE A 156 -7.83 26.64 -2.15
C ILE A 156 -9.34 26.44 -2.07
N PHE A 157 -10.09 27.38 -2.64
CA PHE A 157 -11.54 27.27 -2.76
C PHE A 157 -11.84 26.68 -4.14
N GLU A 158 -12.62 25.59 -4.20
CA GLU A 158 -13.23 25.15 -5.44
C GLU A 158 -14.30 26.18 -5.83
N ILE A 159 -14.06 26.93 -6.90
CA ILE A 159 -15.09 27.74 -7.53
C ILE A 159 -15.91 26.78 -8.39
N ASN A 160 -17.10 26.42 -7.91
CA ASN A 160 -18.10 25.70 -8.70
C ASN A 160 -18.75 26.67 -9.71
#